data_67336ded28862117ca6b33687592300c
#
_entry.id   67336ded28862117ca6b33687592300c
#
_cell.length_a   1.000
_cell.length_b   1.000
_cell.length_c   1.000
_cell.angle_alpha   90.00
_cell.angle_beta   90.00
_cell.angle_gamma   90.00
#
_symmetry.space_group_name_H-M   'P 1'
#
loop_
_entity.id
_entity.type
_entity.pdbx_description
1 polymer ?
#
loop_
_entity_poly.entity_id
_entity_poly.type
_entity_poly.pdbx_seq_one_letter_code
_entity_poly.pdbx_strand_id
1 'polypeptide(L)'
;MNHRKLQGRRRRRNRFGAFLATVAVLIFCAAAMVPVLITLSQHAPQADPDAQLAGLELADLHAPQPTPENPEDPVIPLPTIEPTPESTPTPEPTPQPTAEPTPQPTPFTYLPVVYRADTSARRIAVTVDDCYQMENLKTIVQLAEDNGAKLTLFPVGENIERRGMAELLRRCAFDLGYEIENHTYTHARIFRLPEEEMAAEIWKQKNALNEALGVDYNQHFMRLMGGDGETDQRTHNYLKQLGYLGIAKWSVSGSDSDMAHIKKSLAPGQIYLFHTTDADTKKLEEFIPWAVGEGYELVTMNALFNLPENETALLTQQGMPAPAAYQDDGHTQKMGDYTWGTVQLQDALRRQGYLVMDGPSTGYYGEKTARAVSAFQTAHGLDASGEADATTQRLILEG
;
A
#
# COMPACT_ATOMS: atom_id res chain seq x y z
N MET A 1 -0.94 60.24 48.73
CA MET A 1 -1.86 59.08 48.62
C MET A 1 -2.93 59.42 47.59
N ASN A 2 -3.29 58.60 46.65
CA ASN A 2 -4.39 58.70 45.61
C ASN A 2 -4.06 59.26 44.23
N HIS A 3 -3.06 58.70 43.53
CA HIS A 3 -3.04 58.86 42.06
C HIS A 3 -2.85 57.54 41.29
N ARG A 4 -2.72 56.38 41.94
CA ARG A 4 -2.48 55.08 41.29
C ARG A 4 -3.73 54.19 41.09
N LYS A 5 -4.89 54.56 41.60
CA LYS A 5 -6.12 53.74 41.48
C LYS A 5 -7.05 54.10 40.30
N LEU A 6 -6.81 55.19 39.59
CA LEU A 6 -7.65 55.61 38.48
C LEU A 6 -7.20 55.10 37.09
N GLN A 7 -5.92 54.69 36.92
CA GLN A 7 -5.45 54.17 35.64
C GLN A 7 -5.81 52.67 35.39
N GLY A 8 -6.06 51.88 36.44
CA GLY A 8 -6.42 50.46 36.29
C GLY A 8 -7.87 50.21 35.81
N ARG A 9 -8.78 51.16 36.00
CA ARG A 9 -10.20 51.00 35.57
C ARG A 9 -10.43 51.34 34.12
N ARG A 10 -9.61 52.16 33.46
CA ARG A 10 -9.76 52.52 32.04
C ARG A 10 -9.22 51.41 31.08
N ARG A 11 -8.21 50.64 31.52
CA ARG A 11 -7.66 49.52 30.71
C ARG A 11 -8.56 48.27 30.67
N ARG A 12 -9.38 48.05 31.68
CA ARG A 12 -10.36 46.92 31.68
C ARG A 12 -11.58 47.13 30.79
N ARG A 13 -12.00 48.39 30.63
CA ARG A 13 -13.18 48.72 29.80
C ARG A 13 -12.93 48.59 28.29
N ASN A 14 -11.70 48.80 27.82
CA ASN A 14 -11.38 48.69 26.40
C ASN A 14 -11.13 47.22 25.95
N ARG A 15 -10.82 46.29 26.89
CA ARG A 15 -10.70 44.86 26.52
C ARG A 15 -12.04 44.15 26.41
N PHE A 16 -13.07 44.63 27.12
CA PHE A 16 -14.45 44.08 26.98
C PHE A 16 -15.13 44.55 25.72
N GLY A 17 -14.88 45.75 25.26
CA GLY A 17 -15.43 46.26 23.99
C GLY A 17 -14.86 45.58 22.75
N ALA A 18 -13.60 45.21 22.74
CA ALA A 18 -12.95 44.48 21.65
C ALA A 18 -13.44 43.03 21.54
N PHE A 19 -13.72 42.39 22.70
CA PHE A 19 -14.22 40.99 22.72
C PHE A 19 -15.66 40.88 22.21
N LEU A 20 -16.54 41.86 22.52
CA LEU A 20 -17.93 41.92 22.03
C LEU A 20 -18.00 42.20 20.53
N ALA A 21 -17.08 43.02 19.98
CA ALA A 21 -17.02 43.29 18.54
C ALA A 21 -16.59 42.06 17.73
N THR A 22 -15.65 41.25 18.24
CA THR A 22 -15.18 40.04 17.55
C THR A 22 -16.25 38.94 17.54
N VAL A 23 -17.01 38.77 18.63
CA VAL A 23 -18.11 37.81 18.72
C VAL A 23 -19.27 38.20 17.79
N ALA A 24 -19.59 39.49 17.66
CA ALA A 24 -20.65 39.96 16.75
C ALA A 24 -20.31 39.70 15.28
N VAL A 25 -19.05 39.85 14.85
CA VAL A 25 -18.60 39.55 13.47
C VAL A 25 -18.66 38.06 13.17
N LEU A 26 -18.30 37.17 14.10
CA LEU A 26 -18.39 35.72 13.91
C LEU A 26 -19.83 35.21 13.83
N ILE A 27 -20.77 35.80 14.56
CA ILE A 27 -22.20 35.45 14.49
C ILE A 27 -22.80 35.91 13.17
N PHE A 28 -22.39 37.05 12.62
CA PHE A 28 -22.88 37.55 11.34
C PHE A 28 -22.37 36.73 10.14
N CYS A 29 -21.11 36.20 10.18
CA CYS A 29 -20.60 35.32 9.16
C CYS A 29 -21.26 33.93 9.17
N ALA A 30 -21.63 33.41 10.36
CA ALA A 30 -22.33 32.13 10.47
C ALA A 30 -23.76 32.19 9.95
N ALA A 31 -24.48 33.35 10.13
CA ALA A 31 -25.83 33.52 9.69
C ALA A 31 -25.97 33.73 8.15
N ALA A 32 -24.91 34.14 7.46
CA ALA A 32 -24.90 34.33 6.00
C ALA A 32 -24.59 33.04 5.21
N MET A 33 -24.01 31.99 5.85
CA MET A 33 -23.65 30.73 5.18
C MET A 33 -24.75 29.65 5.23
N VAL A 34 -25.72 29.76 6.13
CA VAL A 34 -26.80 28.77 6.28
C VAL A 34 -27.76 28.72 5.06
N PRO A 35 -28.12 29.80 4.36
CA PRO A 35 -29.01 29.69 3.19
C PRO A 35 -28.31 29.11 1.94
N VAL A 36 -26.97 29.14 1.83
CA VAL A 36 -26.23 28.58 0.67
C VAL A 36 -26.13 27.06 0.76
N LEU A 37 -26.00 26.49 1.97
CA LEU A 37 -25.93 25.04 2.18
C LEU A 37 -27.30 24.35 1.99
N ILE A 38 -28.42 25.05 2.22
CA ILE A 38 -29.77 24.48 2.04
C ILE A 38 -30.18 24.43 0.56
N THR A 39 -29.67 25.33 -0.28
CA THR A 39 -29.95 25.34 -1.73
C THR A 39 -29.17 24.32 -2.54
N LEU A 40 -27.99 23.83 -2.04
CA LEU A 40 -27.20 22.79 -2.71
C LEU A 40 -27.65 21.35 -2.37
N SER A 41 -28.46 21.19 -1.31
CA SER A 41 -29.02 19.89 -0.90
C SER A 41 -30.30 19.48 -1.62
N GLN A 42 -30.92 20.35 -2.46
CA GLN A 42 -32.20 20.06 -3.11
C GLN A 42 -32.09 19.60 -4.58
N HIS A 43 -30.90 19.33 -5.11
CA HIS A 43 -30.71 18.89 -6.50
C HIS A 43 -29.89 17.60 -6.64
N ALA A 44 -30.06 16.64 -5.73
CA ALA A 44 -29.64 15.28 -5.97
C ALA A 44 -30.82 14.50 -6.60
N PRO A 45 -30.64 13.82 -7.75
CA PRO A 45 -31.69 12.98 -8.30
C PRO A 45 -31.92 11.78 -7.38
N GLN A 46 -33.16 11.60 -6.93
CA GLN A 46 -33.62 10.39 -6.25
C GLN A 46 -33.49 9.20 -7.22
N ALA A 47 -32.77 8.18 -6.80
CA ALA A 47 -32.80 6.88 -7.46
C ALA A 47 -34.15 6.21 -7.13
N ASP A 48 -34.83 5.79 -8.19
CA ASP A 48 -36.09 5.07 -8.16
C ASP A 48 -35.89 3.63 -7.69
N PRO A 49 -36.56 3.15 -6.63
CA PRO A 49 -36.38 1.79 -6.11
C PRO A 49 -37.13 0.68 -6.85
N ASP A 50 -37.77 0.95 -7.99
CA ASP A 50 -38.57 -0.03 -8.72
C ASP A 50 -38.12 -0.31 -10.16
N ALA A 51 -36.83 -0.67 -10.38
CA ALA A 51 -36.44 -1.33 -11.60
C ALA A 51 -36.49 -2.85 -11.39
N GLN A 52 -37.66 -3.39 -11.69
CA GLN A 52 -38.00 -4.82 -11.69
C GLN A 52 -37.10 -5.62 -12.62
N LEU A 53 -36.66 -6.75 -12.07
CA LEU A 53 -36.20 -7.93 -12.80
C LEU A 53 -37.17 -8.30 -13.93
N ALA A 54 -36.73 -8.15 -15.17
CA ALA A 54 -37.36 -8.78 -16.32
C ALA A 54 -36.35 -9.74 -16.97
N GLY A 55 -36.59 -10.97 -16.79
CA GLY A 55 -36.43 -12.19 -17.57
C GLY A 55 -35.34 -12.23 -18.63
N LEU A 56 -34.34 -13.07 -18.39
CA LEU A 56 -33.63 -13.79 -19.46
C LEU A 56 -33.89 -15.29 -19.24
N GLU A 57 -34.80 -15.82 -20.07
CA GLU A 57 -35.03 -17.25 -20.22
C GLU A 57 -33.78 -17.94 -20.77
N LEU A 58 -33.47 -19.06 -20.14
CA LEU A 58 -32.48 -20.02 -20.64
C LEU A 58 -33.00 -20.63 -21.96
N ALA A 59 -32.32 -20.39 -23.07
CA ALA A 59 -32.50 -21.14 -24.27
C ALA A 59 -31.73 -22.47 -24.19
N ASP A 60 -32.45 -23.55 -24.23
CA ASP A 60 -32.02 -24.93 -24.33
C ASP A 60 -31.03 -25.13 -25.49
N LEU A 61 -29.81 -25.54 -25.18
CA LEU A 61 -28.88 -26.13 -26.17
C LEU A 61 -29.13 -27.63 -26.26
N HIS A 62 -29.92 -28.03 -27.23
CA HIS A 62 -30.07 -29.41 -27.67
C HIS A 62 -28.79 -29.91 -28.35
N ALA A 63 -28.19 -30.95 -27.80
CA ALA A 63 -27.16 -31.74 -28.46
C ALA A 63 -27.79 -32.61 -29.56
N PRO A 64 -27.16 -32.77 -30.74
CA PRO A 64 -27.70 -33.64 -31.80
C PRO A 64 -27.48 -35.11 -31.44
N GLN A 65 -28.56 -35.89 -31.55
CA GLN A 65 -28.58 -37.34 -31.44
C GLN A 65 -28.03 -38.00 -32.74
N PRO A 66 -27.41 -39.20 -32.65
CA PRO A 66 -26.91 -39.92 -33.82
C PRO A 66 -28.05 -40.60 -34.56
N THR A 67 -28.03 -40.49 -35.88
CA THR A 67 -28.93 -41.18 -36.83
C THR A 67 -28.54 -42.66 -37.00
N PRO A 68 -29.52 -43.59 -37.18
CA PRO A 68 -29.24 -45.00 -37.28
C PRO A 68 -28.73 -45.42 -38.68
N GLU A 69 -27.84 -46.40 -38.65
CA GLU A 69 -27.30 -47.08 -39.81
C GLU A 69 -28.39 -47.82 -40.60
N ASN A 70 -28.26 -47.77 -41.92
CA ASN A 70 -29.04 -48.58 -42.85
C ASN A 70 -28.12 -49.62 -43.52
N PRO A 71 -28.47 -50.91 -43.52
CA PRO A 71 -27.60 -51.94 -44.01
C PRO A 71 -27.96 -52.27 -45.52
N GLU A 72 -27.01 -52.15 -46.43
CA GLU A 72 -26.98 -52.89 -47.64
C GLU A 72 -25.53 -53.13 -48.09
N ASP A 73 -25.12 -54.42 -47.98
CA ASP A 73 -23.89 -54.96 -48.54
C ASP A 73 -23.94 -55.16 -50.01
N PRO A 74 -22.86 -54.94 -50.78
CA PRO A 74 -22.55 -55.72 -51.97
C PRO A 74 -21.30 -56.57 -51.71
N VAL A 75 -21.48 -57.83 -52.06
CA VAL A 75 -20.47 -58.90 -52.08
C VAL A 75 -19.39 -58.58 -53.16
N ILE A 76 -18.11 -58.55 -52.73
CA ILE A 76 -16.96 -58.43 -53.61
C ILE A 76 -16.14 -59.74 -53.57
N PRO A 77 -15.67 -60.27 -54.74
CA PRO A 77 -15.03 -61.57 -54.81
C PRO A 77 -13.57 -61.55 -54.26
N LEU A 78 -13.15 -62.72 -53.80
CA LEU A 78 -11.78 -62.99 -53.27
C LEU A 78 -10.72 -62.69 -54.33
N PRO A 79 -9.64 -61.99 -54.00
CA PRO A 79 -8.45 -61.94 -54.85
C PRO A 79 -7.46 -63.06 -54.52
N THR A 80 -6.83 -63.53 -55.53
CA THR A 80 -5.78 -64.52 -55.59
C THR A 80 -4.55 -64.17 -54.80
N ILE A 81 -4.00 -65.18 -54.09
CA ILE A 81 -2.81 -65.06 -53.26
C ILE A 81 -1.54 -64.94 -54.15
N GLU A 82 -0.85 -63.80 -54.13
CA GLU A 82 0.53 -63.66 -54.57
C GLU A 82 1.52 -63.82 -53.39
N PRO A 83 2.75 -64.32 -53.69
CA PRO A 83 3.69 -64.68 -52.63
C PRO A 83 4.21 -63.44 -51.85
N THR A 84 4.26 -63.59 -50.57
CA THR A 84 4.75 -62.64 -49.61
C THR A 84 6.20 -62.21 -49.85
N PRO A 85 6.53 -60.92 -50.01
CA PRO A 85 7.92 -60.45 -49.91
C PRO A 85 8.43 -60.50 -48.48
N GLU A 86 9.68 -60.91 -48.40
CA GLU A 86 10.50 -61.04 -47.18
C GLU A 86 10.47 -59.79 -46.31
N SER A 87 10.17 -59.93 -45.00
CA SER A 87 10.01 -58.85 -44.04
C SER A 87 11.31 -58.07 -43.84
N THR A 88 11.35 -56.83 -44.24
CA THR A 88 12.38 -55.88 -43.87
C THR A 88 12.32 -55.66 -42.33
N PRO A 89 13.45 -55.66 -41.61
CA PRO A 89 13.46 -55.47 -40.16
C PRO A 89 12.86 -54.11 -39.78
N THR A 90 11.84 -54.13 -38.93
CA THR A 90 11.22 -52.93 -38.35
C THR A 90 12.29 -52.16 -37.55
N PRO A 91 12.51 -50.88 -37.84
CA PRO A 91 13.45 -50.08 -37.03
C PRO A 91 12.98 -50.05 -35.56
N GLU A 92 13.89 -50.26 -34.66
CA GLU A 92 13.71 -50.17 -33.21
C GLU A 92 13.13 -48.79 -32.84
N PRO A 93 12.09 -48.68 -32.02
CA PRO A 93 11.52 -47.41 -31.67
C PRO A 93 12.54 -46.51 -31.00
N THR A 94 12.81 -45.37 -31.61
CA THR A 94 13.64 -44.31 -30.99
C THR A 94 13.04 -43.96 -29.61
N PRO A 95 13.83 -43.94 -28.54
CA PRO A 95 13.30 -43.60 -27.21
C PRO A 95 12.69 -42.23 -27.25
N GLN A 96 11.39 -42.17 -26.96
CA GLN A 96 10.65 -40.93 -26.81
C GLN A 96 11.26 -40.13 -25.68
N PRO A 97 11.62 -38.84 -25.85
CA PRO A 97 12.16 -38.04 -24.78
C PRO A 97 11.20 -38.07 -23.59
N THR A 98 11.72 -38.55 -22.47
CA THR A 98 11.00 -38.49 -21.17
C THR A 98 10.71 -37.03 -20.89
N ALA A 99 9.42 -36.65 -20.80
CA ALA A 99 9.03 -35.29 -20.43
C ALA A 99 9.74 -34.93 -19.12
N GLU A 100 10.49 -33.85 -19.12
CA GLU A 100 11.04 -33.29 -17.89
C GLU A 100 9.90 -33.06 -16.88
N PRO A 101 10.08 -33.42 -15.60
CA PRO A 101 9.05 -33.22 -14.61
C PRO A 101 8.72 -31.71 -14.55
N THR A 102 7.48 -31.37 -14.83
CA THR A 102 6.97 -30.01 -14.65
C THR A 102 7.31 -29.56 -13.22
N PRO A 103 8.03 -28.44 -13.02
CA PRO A 103 8.39 -27.98 -11.69
C PRO A 103 7.11 -27.82 -10.88
N GLN A 104 7.05 -28.48 -9.71
CA GLN A 104 5.95 -28.29 -8.78
C GLN A 104 5.96 -26.82 -8.33
N PRO A 105 4.79 -26.14 -8.31
CA PRO A 105 4.73 -24.76 -7.83
C PRO A 105 5.27 -24.72 -6.40
N THR A 106 6.27 -23.88 -6.17
CA THR A 106 6.82 -23.63 -4.84
C THR A 106 5.69 -23.06 -3.97
N PRO A 107 5.45 -23.58 -2.76
CA PRO A 107 4.43 -23.03 -1.89
C PRO A 107 4.64 -21.53 -1.68
N PHE A 108 3.58 -20.73 -1.82
CA PHE A 108 3.66 -19.29 -1.56
C PHE A 108 3.99 -19.03 -0.09
N THR A 109 4.99 -18.20 0.18
CA THR A 109 5.36 -17.82 1.54
C THR A 109 4.87 -16.42 1.83
N TYR A 110 3.97 -16.26 2.80
CA TYR A 110 3.50 -14.97 3.28
C TYR A 110 4.56 -14.26 4.11
N LEU A 111 4.55 -12.91 4.10
CA LEU A 111 5.23 -12.13 5.13
C LEU A 111 4.57 -12.39 6.50
N PRO A 112 5.31 -12.33 7.61
CA PRO A 112 4.72 -12.37 8.93
C PRO A 112 3.64 -11.29 9.11
N VAL A 113 2.48 -11.66 9.66
CA VAL A 113 1.46 -10.74 10.14
C VAL A 113 1.57 -10.68 11.65
N VAL A 114 2.04 -9.54 12.18
CA VAL A 114 2.45 -9.44 13.58
C VAL A 114 1.42 -8.67 14.42
N TYR A 115 0.89 -9.33 15.44
CA TYR A 115 -0.07 -8.77 16.40
C TYR A 115 0.60 -8.39 17.73
N ARG A 116 1.65 -9.09 18.09
CA ARG A 116 2.46 -8.93 19.30
C ARG A 116 3.78 -9.65 19.11
N ALA A 117 4.80 -9.26 19.87
CA ALA A 117 6.04 -10.00 19.94
C ALA A 117 5.98 -11.11 20.99
N ASP A 118 6.69 -12.21 20.75
CA ASP A 118 6.93 -13.25 21.75
C ASP A 118 8.19 -12.89 22.56
N THR A 119 7.96 -12.26 23.69
CA THR A 119 9.04 -11.81 24.59
C THR A 119 8.56 -11.79 26.02
N SER A 120 9.47 -12.07 26.96
CA SER A 120 9.28 -11.89 28.39
C SER A 120 9.82 -10.53 28.90
N ALA A 121 10.55 -9.79 28.05
CA ALA A 121 11.03 -8.46 28.38
C ALA A 121 9.83 -7.50 28.52
N ARG A 122 9.88 -6.63 29.54
CA ARG A 122 8.82 -5.62 29.77
C ARG A 122 8.90 -4.50 28.74
N ARG A 123 8.66 -4.86 27.48
CA ARG A 123 8.66 -3.97 26.32
C ARG A 123 7.33 -4.04 25.62
N ILE A 124 6.86 -2.90 25.15
CA ILE A 124 5.66 -2.74 24.32
C ILE A 124 5.94 -1.76 23.19
N ALA A 125 5.19 -1.83 22.09
CA ALA A 125 5.17 -0.79 21.08
C ALA A 125 3.88 0.01 21.15
N VAL A 126 4.02 1.34 21.16
CA VAL A 126 2.91 2.28 20.93
C VAL A 126 3.01 2.76 19.49
N THR A 127 1.99 2.44 18.69
CA THR A 127 1.91 2.83 17.29
C THR A 127 0.84 3.89 17.09
N VAL A 128 1.13 4.87 16.22
CA VAL A 128 0.24 5.99 15.90
C VAL A 128 -0.01 6.03 14.41
N ASP A 129 -1.24 5.76 14.03
CA ASP A 129 -1.65 5.71 12.64
C ASP A 129 -2.13 7.07 12.11
N ASP A 130 -2.26 7.21 10.79
CA ASP A 130 -2.73 8.34 9.99
C ASP A 130 -1.90 9.61 10.09
N CYS A 131 -1.55 10.07 11.26
CA CYS A 131 -0.83 11.33 11.53
C CYS A 131 -1.49 12.58 10.93
N TYR A 132 -2.84 12.63 10.88
CA TYR A 132 -3.56 13.71 10.19
C TYR A 132 -3.74 14.99 11.02
N GLN A 133 -3.72 14.92 12.35
CA GLN A 133 -3.81 16.08 13.24
C GLN A 133 -2.43 16.45 13.78
N MET A 134 -1.79 17.41 13.13
CA MET A 134 -0.40 17.77 13.44
C MET A 134 -0.18 18.25 14.88
N GLU A 135 -1.08 19.04 15.44
CA GLU A 135 -0.90 19.55 16.80
C GLU A 135 -1.01 18.42 17.83
N ASN A 136 -1.89 17.47 17.61
CA ASN A 136 -1.98 16.27 18.44
C ASN A 136 -0.74 15.38 18.28
N LEU A 137 -0.24 15.21 17.04
CA LEU A 137 1.01 14.48 16.82
C LEU A 137 2.19 15.13 17.54
N LYS A 138 2.32 16.46 17.49
CA LYS A 138 3.35 17.19 18.26
C LYS A 138 3.23 16.95 19.77
N THR A 139 2.00 16.97 20.29
CA THR A 139 1.73 16.68 21.71
C THR A 139 2.13 15.26 22.07
N ILE A 140 1.76 14.27 21.24
CA ILE A 140 2.11 12.85 21.42
C ILE A 140 3.63 12.64 21.37
N VAL A 141 4.31 13.27 20.41
CA VAL A 141 5.78 13.20 20.27
C VAL A 141 6.47 13.79 21.49
N GLN A 142 6.04 14.97 21.94
CA GLN A 142 6.62 15.62 23.14
C GLN A 142 6.38 14.77 24.39
N LEU A 143 5.18 14.23 24.55
CA LEU A 143 4.83 13.36 25.66
C LEU A 143 5.73 12.09 25.70
N ALA A 144 5.96 11.48 24.55
CA ALA A 144 6.82 10.30 24.46
C ALA A 144 8.28 10.66 24.78
N GLU A 145 8.79 11.77 24.24
CA GLU A 145 10.14 12.27 24.56
C GLU A 145 10.32 12.55 26.04
N ASP A 146 9.37 13.24 26.68
CA ASP A 146 9.41 13.58 28.11
C ASP A 146 9.44 12.34 29.02
N ASN A 147 8.95 11.20 28.52
CA ASN A 147 8.91 9.92 29.24
C ASN A 147 9.98 8.91 28.77
N GLY A 148 10.89 9.30 27.87
CA GLY A 148 11.90 8.40 27.32
C GLY A 148 11.32 7.25 26.48
N ALA A 149 10.09 7.40 26.01
CA ALA A 149 9.40 6.43 25.17
C ALA A 149 9.74 6.64 23.69
N LYS A 150 9.76 5.55 22.91
CA LYS A 150 9.89 5.59 21.46
C LYS A 150 8.60 5.11 20.80
N LEU A 151 8.25 5.73 19.70
CA LEU A 151 7.02 5.46 18.96
C LEU A 151 7.34 4.84 17.59
N THR A 152 6.36 4.09 17.05
CA THR A 152 6.31 3.76 15.63
C THR A 152 5.13 4.50 15.00
N LEU A 153 5.40 5.34 14.02
CA LEU A 153 4.42 6.13 13.31
C LEU A 153 4.06 5.47 11.98
N PHE A 154 2.79 5.44 11.63
CA PHE A 154 2.27 4.96 10.35
C PHE A 154 1.51 6.10 9.64
N PRO A 155 2.21 7.11 9.11
CA PRO A 155 1.55 8.23 8.45
C PRO A 155 0.99 7.82 7.09
N VAL A 156 -0.21 8.30 6.77
CA VAL A 156 -0.77 8.30 5.43
C VAL A 156 0.02 9.28 4.55
N GLY A 157 0.31 8.93 3.31
CA GLY A 157 1.16 9.72 2.41
C GLY A 157 0.70 11.16 2.22
N GLU A 158 -0.60 11.38 1.96
CA GLU A 158 -1.18 12.73 1.84
C GLU A 158 -0.98 13.58 3.11
N ASN A 159 -0.84 12.96 4.28
CA ASN A 159 -0.58 13.67 5.51
C ASN A 159 0.89 14.04 5.67
N ILE A 160 1.81 13.25 5.10
CA ILE A 160 3.25 13.56 5.06
C ILE A 160 3.52 14.86 4.30
N GLU A 161 2.78 15.11 3.22
CA GLU A 161 2.95 16.30 2.36
C GLU A 161 2.42 17.60 2.98
N ARG A 162 1.75 17.52 4.13
CA ARG A 162 1.22 18.72 4.81
C ARG A 162 2.34 19.60 5.32
N ARG A 163 2.12 20.91 5.25
CA ARG A 163 3.10 21.91 5.68
C ARG A 163 3.57 21.67 7.12
N GLY A 164 4.88 21.52 7.31
CA GLY A 164 5.54 21.33 8.60
C GLY A 164 5.63 19.86 9.03
N MET A 165 4.98 18.93 8.35
CA MET A 165 5.05 17.51 8.67
C MET A 165 6.45 16.95 8.41
N ALA A 166 7.09 17.31 7.30
CA ALA A 166 8.44 16.87 6.97
C ALA A 166 9.47 17.20 8.07
N GLU A 167 9.40 18.40 8.66
CA GLU A 167 10.29 18.81 9.76
C GLU A 167 10.03 17.95 11.02
N LEU A 168 8.77 17.73 11.35
CA LEU A 168 8.39 16.89 12.49
C LEU A 168 8.83 15.44 12.32
N LEU A 169 8.62 14.85 11.14
CA LEU A 169 9.02 13.47 10.86
C LEU A 169 10.54 13.29 10.84
N ARG A 170 11.31 14.27 10.34
CA ARG A 170 12.78 14.26 10.44
C ARG A 170 13.23 14.23 11.89
N ARG A 171 12.65 15.08 12.74
CA ARG A 171 12.94 15.09 14.17
C ARG A 171 12.61 13.73 14.79
N CYS A 172 11.44 13.17 14.49
CA CYS A 172 11.06 11.85 14.97
C CYS A 172 12.07 10.77 14.56
N ALA A 173 12.43 10.70 13.28
CA ALA A 173 13.31 9.65 12.77
C ALA A 173 14.77 9.80 13.27
N PHE A 174 15.34 11.02 13.16
CA PHE A 174 16.79 11.19 13.31
C PHE A 174 17.22 11.72 14.69
N ASP A 175 16.39 12.54 15.33
CA ASP A 175 16.75 13.11 16.64
C ASP A 175 16.21 12.24 17.79
N LEU A 176 14.99 11.69 17.64
CA LEU A 176 14.32 10.90 18.66
C LEU A 176 14.47 9.39 18.48
N GLY A 177 14.88 8.93 17.28
CA GLY A 177 15.00 7.53 16.94
C GLY A 177 13.67 6.79 16.96
N TYR A 178 12.60 7.47 16.50
CA TYR A 178 11.30 6.85 16.26
C TYR A 178 11.30 6.17 14.89
N GLU A 179 10.44 5.20 14.72
CA GLU A 179 10.27 4.45 13.50
C GLU A 179 9.10 5.02 12.69
N ILE A 180 9.25 5.13 11.37
CA ILE A 180 8.21 5.64 10.49
C ILE A 180 7.95 4.63 9.39
N GLU A 181 6.73 4.12 9.36
CA GLU A 181 6.34 2.99 8.54
C GLU A 181 5.20 3.34 7.58
N ASN A 182 4.79 2.40 6.73
CA ASN A 182 3.86 2.65 5.64
C ASN A 182 2.40 2.41 6.03
N HIS A 183 1.51 3.39 5.69
CA HIS A 183 0.06 3.26 5.88
C HIS A 183 -0.73 3.61 4.61
N THR A 184 -0.16 3.33 3.43
CA THR A 184 -0.67 3.73 2.12
C THR A 184 -0.63 5.24 1.87
N TYR A 185 -0.87 5.66 0.63
CA TYR A 185 -0.82 7.07 0.27
C TYR A 185 -2.12 7.80 0.57
N THR A 186 -3.28 7.22 0.20
CA THR A 186 -4.62 7.83 0.41
C THR A 186 -5.44 7.14 1.51
N HIS A 187 -4.84 6.27 2.32
CA HIS A 187 -5.54 5.43 3.29
C HIS A 187 -6.49 4.41 2.63
N ALA A 188 -6.09 3.88 1.47
CA ALA A 188 -6.92 2.98 0.68
C ALA A 188 -6.93 1.54 1.21
N ARG A 189 -8.04 0.81 1.00
CA ARG A 189 -8.11 -0.65 1.18
C ARG A 189 -7.46 -1.34 -0.02
N ILE A 190 -6.13 -1.39 -0.04
CA ILE A 190 -5.32 -1.76 -1.20
C ILE A 190 -5.63 -3.14 -1.77
N PHE A 191 -6.05 -4.10 -0.95
CA PHE A 191 -6.43 -5.45 -1.41
C PHE A 191 -7.66 -5.46 -2.33
N ARG A 192 -8.44 -4.36 -2.38
CA ARG A 192 -9.60 -4.19 -3.28
C ARG A 192 -9.24 -3.50 -4.59
N LEU A 193 -8.04 -2.96 -4.68
CA LEU A 193 -7.59 -2.24 -5.85
C LEU A 193 -7.00 -3.20 -6.89
N PRO A 194 -7.02 -2.82 -8.17
CA PRO A 194 -6.15 -3.44 -9.16
C PRO A 194 -4.70 -3.42 -8.71
N GLU A 195 -3.90 -4.37 -9.14
CA GLU A 195 -2.53 -4.56 -8.67
C GLU A 195 -1.65 -3.32 -8.87
N GLU A 196 -1.82 -2.64 -9.99
CA GLU A 196 -1.09 -1.40 -10.28
C GLU A 196 -1.46 -0.25 -9.34
N GLU A 197 -2.74 -0.11 -9.00
CA GLU A 197 -3.20 0.92 -8.06
C GLU A 197 -2.76 0.58 -6.63
N MET A 198 -2.80 -0.70 -6.25
CA MET A 198 -2.25 -1.20 -4.99
C MET A 198 -0.76 -0.85 -4.86
N ALA A 199 0.02 -1.16 -5.89
CA ALA A 199 1.44 -0.83 -5.95
C ALA A 199 1.68 0.68 -5.84
N ALA A 200 0.89 1.48 -6.54
CA ALA A 200 0.98 2.93 -6.50
C ALA A 200 0.69 3.52 -5.11
N GLU A 201 -0.27 2.97 -4.37
CA GLU A 201 -0.59 3.39 -2.99
C GLU A 201 0.58 3.18 -2.04
N ILE A 202 1.24 2.03 -2.11
CA ILE A 202 2.39 1.70 -1.27
C ILE A 202 3.59 2.57 -1.66
N TRP A 203 3.86 2.68 -2.96
CA TRP A 203 5.01 3.38 -3.49
C TRP A 203 4.94 4.90 -3.30
N LYS A 204 3.79 5.51 -3.54
CA LYS A 204 3.60 6.96 -3.35
C LYS A 204 3.83 7.36 -1.89
N GLN A 205 3.37 6.55 -0.93
CA GLN A 205 3.63 6.82 0.49
C GLN A 205 5.13 6.76 0.81
N LYS A 206 5.83 5.71 0.34
CA LYS A 206 7.28 5.58 0.51
C LYS A 206 8.01 6.80 -0.09
N ASN A 207 7.64 7.24 -1.28
CA ASN A 207 8.24 8.42 -1.90
C ASN A 207 7.97 9.70 -1.12
N ALA A 208 6.74 9.94 -0.70
CA ALA A 208 6.40 11.11 0.12
C ALA A 208 7.24 11.14 1.41
N LEU A 209 7.45 9.98 2.05
CA LEU A 209 8.31 9.87 3.22
C LEU A 209 9.78 10.16 2.87
N ASN A 210 10.30 9.56 1.81
CA ASN A 210 11.67 9.75 1.36
C ASN A 210 11.96 11.22 1.05
N GLU A 211 11.07 11.90 0.34
CA GLU A 211 11.17 13.34 0.07
C GLU A 211 11.13 14.17 1.36
N ALA A 212 10.21 13.83 2.27
CA ALA A 212 10.10 14.50 3.56
C ALA A 212 11.35 14.35 4.41
N LEU A 213 11.95 13.17 4.45
CA LEU A 213 13.16 12.88 5.22
C LEU A 213 14.45 13.36 4.54
N GLY A 214 14.46 13.44 3.21
CA GLY A 214 15.65 13.76 2.41
C GLY A 214 16.61 12.59 2.24
N VAL A 215 16.14 11.37 2.47
CA VAL A 215 16.89 10.10 2.33
C VAL A 215 15.97 9.01 1.79
N ASP A 216 16.52 7.98 1.19
CA ASP A 216 15.78 6.72 1.01
C ASP A 216 15.74 5.99 2.34
N TYR A 217 14.54 5.90 2.91
CA TYR A 217 14.28 5.31 4.21
C TYR A 217 13.66 3.93 4.02
N ASN A 218 14.35 2.89 4.51
CA ASN A 218 13.89 1.52 4.36
C ASN A 218 12.81 1.18 5.39
N GLN A 219 11.55 1.18 4.96
CA GLN A 219 10.42 0.81 5.80
C GLN A 219 10.33 -0.71 5.95
N HIS A 220 10.12 -1.20 7.16
CA HIS A 220 10.05 -2.63 7.48
C HIS A 220 8.62 -3.16 7.61
N PHE A 221 7.69 -2.32 7.99
CA PHE A 221 6.31 -2.72 8.23
C PHE A 221 5.32 -1.97 7.36
N MET A 222 4.30 -2.71 6.95
CA MET A 222 3.10 -2.16 6.34
C MET A 222 1.94 -2.27 7.32
N ARG A 223 1.23 -1.17 7.59
CA ARG A 223 -0.05 -1.18 8.27
C ARG A 223 -1.17 -1.04 7.24
N LEU A 224 -1.99 -2.10 7.11
CA LEU A 224 -3.14 -2.10 6.22
C LEU A 224 -4.30 -1.32 6.84
N MET A 225 -5.03 -0.57 6.03
CA MET A 225 -6.20 0.21 6.46
C MET A 225 -7.24 -0.68 7.14
N GLY A 226 -7.59 -0.38 8.40
CA GLY A 226 -8.48 -1.19 9.23
C GLY A 226 -7.94 -2.60 9.54
N GLY A 227 -6.71 -2.90 9.18
CA GLY A 227 -6.10 -4.22 9.31
C GLY A 227 -6.63 -5.26 8.32
N ASP A 228 -7.41 -4.89 7.31
CA ASP A 228 -8.01 -5.79 6.34
C ASP A 228 -7.05 -6.12 5.19
N GLY A 229 -7.14 -7.33 4.63
CA GLY A 229 -6.37 -7.74 3.45
C GLY A 229 -5.04 -8.41 3.76
N GLU A 230 -4.78 -8.81 5.00
CA GLU A 230 -3.56 -9.49 5.45
C GLU A 230 -3.32 -10.87 4.83
N THR A 231 -4.23 -11.37 4.02
CA THR A 231 -4.08 -12.63 3.26
C THR A 231 -4.04 -12.43 1.74
N ASP A 232 -4.02 -11.18 1.25
CA ASP A 232 -3.91 -10.90 -0.18
C ASP A 232 -2.48 -11.18 -0.68
N GLN A 233 -2.31 -12.22 -1.47
CA GLN A 233 -1.00 -12.68 -1.98
C GLN A 233 -0.28 -11.61 -2.79
N ARG A 234 -1.00 -10.78 -3.56
CA ARG A 234 -0.42 -9.70 -4.36
C ARG A 234 0.26 -8.68 -3.46
N THR A 235 -0.43 -8.26 -2.39
CA THR A 235 0.12 -7.37 -1.37
C THR A 235 1.40 -7.94 -0.77
N HIS A 236 1.40 -9.21 -0.34
CA HIS A 236 2.60 -9.85 0.21
C HIS A 236 3.75 -9.92 -0.79
N ASN A 237 3.47 -10.28 -2.06
CA ASN A 237 4.49 -10.33 -3.11
C ASN A 237 5.14 -8.96 -3.30
N TYR A 238 4.32 -7.93 -3.43
CA TYR A 238 4.81 -6.59 -3.66
C TYR A 238 5.61 -6.05 -2.47
N LEU A 239 5.13 -6.24 -1.25
CA LEU A 239 5.85 -5.84 -0.04
C LEU A 239 7.20 -6.55 0.10
N LYS A 240 7.29 -7.86 -0.23
CA LYS A 240 8.57 -8.58 -0.25
C LYS A 240 9.57 -8.00 -1.24
N GLN A 241 9.11 -7.67 -2.44
CA GLN A 241 9.96 -7.05 -3.47
C GLN A 241 10.52 -5.69 -3.02
N LEU A 242 9.74 -4.96 -2.21
CA LEU A 242 10.16 -3.70 -1.60
C LEU A 242 11.04 -3.86 -0.35
N GLY A 243 11.27 -5.09 0.12
CA GLY A 243 12.09 -5.34 1.31
C GLY A 243 11.36 -5.21 2.64
N TYR A 244 10.02 -5.12 2.65
CA TYR A 244 9.26 -5.14 3.90
C TYR A 244 9.43 -6.48 4.63
N LEU A 245 9.48 -6.42 5.95
CA LEU A 245 9.68 -7.58 6.81
C LEU A 245 8.37 -8.14 7.38
N GLY A 246 7.30 -7.36 7.40
CA GLY A 246 6.02 -7.82 7.93
C GLY A 246 4.84 -6.88 7.69
N ILE A 247 3.65 -7.40 7.98
CA ILE A 247 2.41 -6.63 8.08
C ILE A 247 2.10 -6.41 9.56
N ALA A 248 2.07 -5.14 9.97
CA ALA A 248 1.81 -4.74 11.34
C ALA A 248 0.31 -4.75 11.65
N LYS A 249 -0.09 -5.52 12.64
CA LYS A 249 -1.41 -5.45 13.30
C LYS A 249 -1.22 -4.90 14.71
N TRP A 250 -2.18 -5.09 15.55
CA TRP A 250 -2.15 -4.68 16.96
C TRP A 250 -2.85 -5.72 17.83
N SER A 251 -2.41 -5.82 19.06
CA SER A 251 -3.06 -6.66 20.06
C SER A 251 -4.03 -5.87 20.94
N VAL A 252 -3.86 -4.55 21.03
CA VAL A 252 -4.73 -3.66 21.78
C VAL A 252 -5.09 -2.43 20.95
N SER A 253 -6.38 -2.28 20.62
CA SER A 253 -6.89 -1.03 20.05
C SER A 253 -7.09 -0.01 21.15
N GLY A 254 -6.16 0.93 21.26
CA GLY A 254 -6.27 2.05 22.20
C GLY A 254 -7.41 2.98 21.81
N SER A 255 -7.64 3.17 20.51
CA SER A 255 -8.71 4.04 20.01
C SER A 255 -10.10 3.52 20.36
N ASP A 256 -10.34 2.20 20.24
CA ASP A 256 -11.65 1.58 20.46
C ASP A 256 -11.88 1.13 21.92
N SER A 257 -10.85 1.24 22.78
CA SER A 257 -10.90 0.78 24.17
C SER A 257 -10.96 1.93 25.17
N ASP A 258 -11.56 1.70 26.31
CA ASP A 258 -11.45 2.60 27.45
C ASP A 258 -10.09 2.43 28.18
N MET A 259 -9.75 3.37 29.02
CA MET A 259 -8.48 3.36 29.76
C MET A 259 -8.33 2.17 30.70
N ALA A 260 -9.42 1.66 31.25
CA ALA A 260 -9.39 0.49 32.15
C ALA A 260 -8.97 -0.77 31.36
N HIS A 261 -9.50 -0.96 30.15
CA HIS A 261 -9.11 -2.05 29.26
C HIS A 261 -7.67 -1.88 28.77
N ILE A 262 -7.27 -0.68 28.33
CA ILE A 262 -5.91 -0.39 27.85
C ILE A 262 -4.88 -0.75 28.94
N LYS A 263 -5.09 -0.30 30.18
CA LYS A 263 -4.21 -0.59 31.32
C LYS A 263 -4.21 -2.07 31.71
N LYS A 264 -5.39 -2.71 31.74
CA LYS A 264 -5.52 -4.15 32.06
C LYS A 264 -4.79 -5.03 31.05
N SER A 265 -4.68 -4.58 29.80
CA SER A 265 -4.03 -5.31 28.71
C SER A 265 -2.51 -5.16 28.72
N LEU A 266 -1.91 -4.44 29.69
CA LEU A 266 -0.46 -4.24 29.73
C LEU A 266 0.26 -5.57 29.98
N ALA A 267 1.01 -6.01 29.00
CA ALA A 267 1.80 -7.24 29.04
C ALA A 267 3.00 -7.13 28.08
N PRO A 268 4.08 -7.89 28.30
CA PRO A 268 5.22 -7.93 27.39
C PRO A 268 4.82 -8.25 25.95
N GLY A 269 5.45 -7.57 25.01
CA GLY A 269 5.28 -7.81 23.59
C GLY A 269 4.02 -7.19 22.94
N GLN A 270 3.17 -6.52 23.70
CA GLN A 270 1.94 -5.91 23.16
C GLN A 270 2.24 -4.77 22.20
N ILE A 271 1.40 -4.68 21.13
CA ILE A 271 1.37 -3.56 20.19
C ILE A 271 0.05 -2.82 20.41
N TYR A 272 0.14 -1.56 20.77
CA TYR A 272 -0.99 -0.65 20.99
C TYR A 272 -1.20 0.23 19.77
N LEU A 273 -2.44 0.31 19.28
CA LEU A 273 -2.85 1.19 18.19
C LEU A 273 -3.53 2.43 18.74
N PHE A 274 -3.08 3.59 18.31
CA PHE A 274 -3.72 4.89 18.51
C PHE A 274 -3.70 5.70 17.21
N HIS A 275 -4.45 6.80 17.17
CA HIS A 275 -4.44 7.79 16.10
C HIS A 275 -4.16 9.19 16.69
N THR A 276 -4.06 10.20 15.84
CA THR A 276 -3.86 11.57 16.26
C THR A 276 -5.17 12.31 16.59
N THR A 277 -6.20 11.62 17.12
CA THR A 277 -7.44 12.25 17.58
C THR A 277 -7.26 12.92 18.95
N ASP A 278 -8.13 13.88 19.29
CA ASP A 278 -8.13 14.48 20.63
C ASP A 278 -8.39 13.45 21.73
N ALA A 279 -9.24 12.44 21.43
CA ALA A 279 -9.56 11.37 22.37
C ALA A 279 -8.35 10.46 22.64
N ASP A 280 -7.62 10.09 21.58
CA ASP A 280 -6.44 9.23 21.71
C ASP A 280 -5.27 9.97 22.34
N THR A 281 -5.09 11.26 22.01
CA THR A 281 -4.09 12.11 22.64
C THR A 281 -4.28 12.14 24.16
N LYS A 282 -5.52 12.33 24.62
CA LYS A 282 -5.84 12.29 26.08
C LYS A 282 -5.57 10.92 26.69
N LYS A 283 -5.86 9.83 25.99
CA LYS A 283 -5.54 8.49 26.48
C LYS A 283 -4.03 8.28 26.59
N LEU A 284 -3.27 8.76 25.62
CA LEU A 284 -1.80 8.67 25.62
C LEU A 284 -1.18 9.52 26.72
N GLU A 285 -1.72 10.72 27.02
CA GLU A 285 -1.29 11.56 28.16
C GLU A 285 -1.37 10.82 29.50
N GLU A 286 -2.32 9.90 29.65
CA GLU A 286 -2.45 9.06 30.84
C GLU A 286 -1.65 7.75 30.71
N PHE A 287 -1.67 7.11 29.55
CA PHE A 287 -1.12 5.77 29.34
C PHE A 287 0.41 5.73 29.33
N ILE A 288 1.06 6.63 28.57
CA ILE A 288 2.53 6.61 28.42
C ILE A 288 3.25 6.74 29.77
N PRO A 289 3.02 7.80 30.58
CA PRO A 289 3.71 7.93 31.86
C PRO A 289 3.35 6.82 32.84
N TRP A 290 2.12 6.33 32.80
CA TRP A 290 1.70 5.22 33.63
C TRP A 290 2.42 3.92 33.27
N ALA A 291 2.48 3.54 31.98
CA ALA A 291 3.15 2.31 31.53
C ALA A 291 4.65 2.33 31.83
N VAL A 292 5.31 3.48 31.64
CA VAL A 292 6.71 3.70 32.07
C VAL A 292 6.85 3.55 33.60
N GLY A 293 5.93 4.12 34.39
CA GLY A 293 5.87 3.97 35.83
C GLY A 293 5.69 2.53 36.31
N GLU A 294 4.96 1.69 35.52
CA GLU A 294 4.85 0.25 35.74
C GLU A 294 6.12 -0.52 35.34
N GLY A 295 7.16 0.15 34.87
CA GLY A 295 8.46 -0.41 34.52
C GLY A 295 8.48 -1.05 33.13
N TYR A 296 7.64 -0.59 32.19
CA TYR A 296 7.72 -0.98 30.80
C TYR A 296 8.55 0.00 29.98
N GLU A 297 9.36 -0.53 29.08
CA GLU A 297 10.01 0.24 28.03
C GLU A 297 9.04 0.34 26.83
N LEU A 298 8.76 1.56 26.39
CA LEU A 298 8.05 1.82 25.17
C LEU A 298 9.09 1.95 24.05
N VAL A 299 9.11 0.96 23.17
CA VAL A 299 10.12 0.83 22.12
C VAL A 299 9.49 0.85 20.72
N THR A 300 10.29 1.06 19.69
CA THR A 300 9.84 0.92 18.31
C THR A 300 9.46 -0.53 17.99
N MET A 301 8.71 -0.76 16.92
CA MET A 301 8.40 -2.13 16.49
C MET A 301 9.66 -2.90 16.11
N ASN A 302 10.63 -2.27 15.42
CA ASN A 302 11.90 -2.94 15.15
C ASN A 302 12.58 -3.42 16.42
N ALA A 303 12.69 -2.57 17.43
CA ALA A 303 13.29 -2.94 18.72
C ALA A 303 12.46 -4.00 19.46
N LEU A 304 11.12 -3.96 19.36
CA LEU A 304 10.24 -4.97 19.96
C LEU A 304 10.45 -6.36 19.36
N PHE A 305 10.70 -6.45 18.06
CA PHE A 305 10.93 -7.70 17.33
C PHE A 305 12.40 -8.06 17.18
N ASN A 306 13.33 -7.30 17.80
CA ASN A 306 14.77 -7.45 17.65
C ASN A 306 15.24 -7.40 16.18
N LEU A 307 14.62 -6.56 15.38
CA LEU A 307 15.01 -6.26 14.01
C LEU A 307 16.06 -5.13 13.99
N PRO A 308 16.86 -5.01 12.92
CA PRO A 308 17.73 -3.85 12.74
C PRO A 308 16.90 -2.56 12.66
N GLU A 309 17.54 -1.42 12.92
CA GLU A 309 16.93 -0.12 12.65
C GLU A 309 16.70 0.07 11.15
N ASN A 310 15.78 0.96 10.80
CA ASN A 310 15.52 1.29 9.39
C ASN A 310 16.78 1.89 8.76
N GLU A 311 17.29 1.24 7.74
CA GLU A 311 18.47 1.71 6.99
C GLU A 311 18.11 2.94 6.17
N THR A 312 19.09 3.81 5.97
CA THR A 312 18.94 4.98 5.10
C THR A 312 20.01 5.00 4.02
N ALA A 313 19.63 5.43 2.82
CA ALA A 313 20.53 5.65 1.71
C ALA A 313 20.37 7.06 1.14
N LEU A 314 21.28 7.50 0.29
CA LEU A 314 21.15 8.80 -0.38
C LEU A 314 19.94 8.77 -1.32
N LEU A 315 19.09 9.80 -1.25
CA LEU A 315 18.08 10.05 -2.26
C LEU A 315 18.73 10.32 -3.62
N THR A 316 18.23 9.63 -4.63
CA THR A 316 18.44 10.09 -6.02
C THR A 316 17.51 11.25 -6.32
N GLN A 317 17.77 11.97 -7.44
CA GLN A 317 16.96 13.14 -7.85
C GLN A 317 15.45 12.89 -8.01
N GLN A 318 14.99 11.64 -7.86
CA GLN A 318 13.60 11.22 -8.00
C GLN A 318 13.02 10.55 -6.74
N GLY A 319 13.65 10.71 -5.58
CA GLY A 319 13.17 10.05 -4.33
C GLY A 319 13.31 8.52 -4.34
N MET A 320 14.14 7.97 -5.21
CA MET A 320 14.36 6.54 -5.35
C MET A 320 15.77 6.17 -4.90
N PRO A 321 15.99 4.95 -4.38
CA PRO A 321 17.34 4.50 -4.08
C PRO A 321 18.21 4.65 -5.32
N ALA A 322 19.49 5.06 -5.13
CA ALA A 322 20.44 5.12 -6.23
C ALA A 322 20.45 3.78 -6.93
N PRO A 323 20.10 3.69 -8.22
CA PRO A 323 20.09 2.41 -8.88
C PRO A 323 21.49 1.82 -8.81
N ALA A 324 21.59 0.57 -8.43
CA ALA A 324 22.65 -0.24 -8.98
C ALA A 324 22.57 -0.01 -10.49
N ALA A 325 23.66 0.48 -11.10
CA ALA A 325 23.67 0.81 -12.54
C ALA A 325 22.97 -0.33 -13.28
N TYR A 326 21.99 0.00 -14.15
CA TYR A 326 21.30 -1.01 -14.96
C TYR A 326 22.37 -1.92 -15.56
N GLN A 327 22.40 -3.15 -15.15
CA GLN A 327 23.17 -4.18 -15.80
C GLN A 327 22.17 -4.98 -16.61
N ASP A 328 22.37 -5.03 -17.92
CA ASP A 328 21.68 -5.98 -18.77
C ASP A 328 22.11 -7.39 -18.32
N ASP A 329 21.32 -7.95 -17.43
CA ASP A 329 21.49 -9.33 -16.93
C ASP A 329 20.77 -10.35 -17.80
N GLY A 330 20.22 -9.90 -18.94
CA GLY A 330 19.40 -10.69 -19.85
C GLY A 330 17.99 -10.99 -19.32
N HIS A 331 17.59 -10.40 -18.20
CA HIS A 331 16.24 -10.59 -17.66
C HIS A 331 15.19 -9.93 -18.55
N THR A 332 14.20 -10.72 -18.96
CA THR A 332 13.02 -10.20 -19.63
C THR A 332 12.07 -9.61 -18.60
N GLN A 333 11.85 -8.28 -18.65
CA GLN A 333 10.90 -7.63 -17.75
C GLN A 333 9.46 -7.92 -18.19
N LYS A 334 8.63 -8.32 -17.23
CA LYS A 334 7.26 -8.77 -17.46
C LYS A 334 6.33 -8.46 -16.30
N MET A 335 5.05 -8.72 -16.51
CA MET A 335 4.04 -8.51 -15.45
C MET A 335 4.43 -9.19 -14.14
N GLY A 336 4.31 -8.43 -13.07
CA GLY A 336 4.68 -8.82 -11.71
C GLY A 336 6.10 -8.44 -11.30
N ASP A 337 6.95 -8.02 -12.23
CA ASP A 337 8.30 -7.55 -11.90
C ASP A 337 8.23 -6.20 -11.21
N TYR A 338 9.10 -6.05 -10.22
CA TYR A 338 9.35 -4.77 -9.57
C TYR A 338 10.85 -4.51 -9.52
N THR A 339 11.32 -3.64 -10.39
CA THR A 339 12.76 -3.38 -10.52
C THR A 339 13.01 -1.91 -10.86
N TRP A 340 14.24 -1.47 -10.60
CA TRP A 340 14.69 -0.17 -11.10
C TRP A 340 14.71 -0.11 -12.63
N GLY A 341 15.03 -1.22 -13.30
CA GLY A 341 14.93 -1.33 -14.75
C GLY A 341 13.51 -1.03 -15.25
N THR A 342 12.48 -1.46 -14.51
CA THR A 342 11.09 -1.13 -14.82
C THR A 342 10.82 0.38 -14.69
N VAL A 343 11.41 1.08 -13.72
CA VAL A 343 11.28 2.55 -13.63
C VAL A 343 11.86 3.22 -14.86
N GLN A 344 13.09 2.83 -15.25
CA GLN A 344 13.76 3.40 -16.42
C GLN A 344 12.96 3.14 -17.70
N LEU A 345 12.41 1.93 -17.81
CA LEU A 345 11.54 1.54 -18.92
C LEU A 345 10.26 2.40 -18.96
N GLN A 346 9.60 2.55 -17.81
CA GLN A 346 8.39 3.38 -17.67
C GLN A 346 8.68 4.84 -18.01
N ASP A 347 9.78 5.40 -17.52
CA ASP A 347 10.18 6.77 -17.82
C ASP A 347 10.48 6.98 -19.30
N ALA A 348 11.12 6.01 -19.95
CA ALA A 348 11.39 6.06 -21.37
C ALA A 348 10.09 5.97 -22.19
N LEU A 349 9.20 5.03 -21.86
CA LEU A 349 7.89 4.88 -22.51
C LEU A 349 7.01 6.13 -22.32
N ARG A 350 7.09 6.79 -21.17
CA ARG A 350 6.39 8.07 -20.93
C ARG A 350 6.94 9.19 -21.78
N ARG A 351 8.27 9.34 -21.85
CA ARG A 351 8.91 10.35 -22.73
C ARG A 351 8.51 10.18 -24.18
N GLN A 352 8.36 8.94 -24.63
CA GLN A 352 7.98 8.58 -25.99
C GLN A 352 6.45 8.56 -26.22
N GLY A 353 5.64 8.79 -25.18
CA GLY A 353 4.19 8.89 -25.30
C GLY A 353 3.43 7.55 -25.34
N TYR A 354 4.11 6.43 -25.09
CA TYR A 354 3.46 5.11 -25.02
C TYR A 354 2.81 4.82 -23.67
N LEU A 355 3.31 5.42 -22.58
CA LEU A 355 2.80 5.19 -21.24
C LEU A 355 2.27 6.49 -20.62
N VAL A 356 1.00 6.45 -20.19
CA VAL A 356 0.37 7.52 -19.40
C VAL A 356 0.09 6.99 -18.01
N MET A 357 0.67 7.64 -16.99
CA MET A 357 0.47 7.32 -15.59
C MET A 357 0.21 8.60 -14.80
N ASP A 358 -0.65 8.51 -13.78
CA ASP A 358 -0.82 9.55 -12.78
C ASP A 358 0.30 9.43 -11.75
N GLY A 359 1.16 10.46 -11.64
CA GLY A 359 2.31 10.45 -10.74
C GLY A 359 3.59 9.88 -11.36
N PRO A 360 4.63 9.62 -10.56
CA PRO A 360 5.93 9.11 -11.02
C PRO A 360 5.85 7.67 -11.51
N SER A 361 6.90 7.21 -12.19
CA SER A 361 7.06 5.80 -12.54
C SER A 361 7.21 4.96 -11.28
N THR A 362 6.45 3.88 -11.18
CA THR A 362 6.32 3.10 -9.93
C THR A 362 7.37 2.00 -9.77
N GLY A 363 8.04 1.60 -10.87
CA GLY A 363 8.91 0.43 -10.87
C GLY A 363 8.18 -0.92 -10.92
N TYR A 364 6.85 -0.92 -10.80
CA TYR A 364 6.03 -2.12 -10.93
C TYR A 364 5.61 -2.33 -12.39
N TYR A 365 5.91 -3.49 -12.95
CA TYR A 365 5.52 -3.89 -14.29
C TYR A 365 4.08 -4.42 -14.27
N GLY A 366 3.12 -3.50 -14.23
CA GLY A 366 1.69 -3.81 -14.24
C GLY A 366 1.11 -3.84 -15.66
N GLU A 367 -0.22 -3.98 -15.74
CA GLU A 367 -0.95 -4.09 -17.00
C GLU A 367 -0.78 -2.86 -17.90
N LYS A 368 -0.70 -1.63 -17.34
CA LYS A 368 -0.45 -0.41 -18.12
C LYS A 368 0.93 -0.43 -18.76
N THR A 369 1.95 -0.88 -17.99
CA THR A 369 3.31 -1.04 -18.51
C THR A 369 3.37 -2.09 -19.61
N ALA A 370 2.76 -3.25 -19.39
CA ALA A 370 2.70 -4.32 -20.41
C ALA A 370 2.01 -3.85 -21.69
N ARG A 371 0.89 -3.14 -21.59
CA ARG A 371 0.20 -2.55 -22.76
C ARG A 371 1.06 -1.50 -23.46
N ALA A 372 1.77 -0.66 -22.73
CA ALA A 372 2.67 0.35 -23.30
C ALA A 372 3.84 -0.30 -24.07
N VAL A 373 4.43 -1.36 -23.50
CA VAL A 373 5.48 -2.15 -24.15
C VAL A 373 4.94 -2.83 -25.41
N SER A 374 3.76 -3.46 -25.36
CA SER A 374 3.13 -4.07 -26.53
C SER A 374 2.85 -3.05 -27.64
N ALA A 375 2.39 -1.84 -27.29
CA ALA A 375 2.19 -0.76 -28.24
C ALA A 375 3.51 -0.28 -28.87
N PHE A 376 4.57 -0.15 -28.06
CA PHE A 376 5.91 0.16 -28.53
C PHE A 376 6.44 -0.93 -29.49
N GLN A 377 6.31 -2.20 -29.08
CA GLN A 377 6.73 -3.35 -29.91
C GLN A 377 6.02 -3.33 -31.26
N THR A 378 4.70 -3.13 -31.27
CA THR A 378 3.92 -3.02 -32.52
C THR A 378 4.43 -1.90 -33.41
N ALA A 379 4.71 -0.71 -32.85
CA ALA A 379 5.19 0.44 -33.59
C ALA A 379 6.59 0.24 -34.19
N HIS A 380 7.38 -0.65 -33.57
CA HIS A 380 8.76 -0.94 -34.01
C HIS A 380 8.89 -2.29 -34.74
N GLY A 381 7.76 -2.94 -35.09
CA GLY A 381 7.76 -4.19 -35.83
C GLY A 381 8.32 -5.40 -35.07
N LEU A 382 8.25 -5.35 -33.73
CA LEU A 382 8.60 -6.45 -32.85
C LEU A 382 7.38 -7.31 -32.53
N ASP A 383 7.60 -8.50 -31.97
CA ASP A 383 6.51 -9.31 -31.40
C ASP A 383 5.87 -8.57 -30.23
N ALA A 384 4.57 -8.30 -30.33
CA ALA A 384 3.81 -7.49 -29.37
C ALA A 384 3.41 -8.29 -28.12
N SER A 385 4.36 -8.98 -27.50
CA SER A 385 4.16 -9.83 -26.33
C SER A 385 3.76 -9.04 -25.08
N GLY A 386 4.12 -7.76 -25.02
CA GLY A 386 3.99 -6.95 -23.81
C GLY A 386 5.04 -7.28 -22.75
N GLU A 387 5.98 -8.17 -23.01
CA GLU A 387 7.16 -8.43 -22.21
C GLU A 387 8.38 -7.73 -22.84
N ALA A 388 9.19 -7.07 -22.02
CA ALA A 388 10.37 -6.37 -22.52
C ALA A 388 11.60 -7.28 -22.41
N ASP A 389 11.90 -8.02 -23.49
CA ASP A 389 13.18 -8.72 -23.64
C ASP A 389 14.35 -7.74 -23.81
N ALA A 390 15.58 -8.23 -23.81
CA ALA A 390 16.78 -7.39 -23.92
C ALA A 390 16.76 -6.47 -25.16
N THR A 391 16.21 -6.95 -26.29
CA THR A 391 16.09 -6.13 -27.50
C THR A 391 15.06 -5.02 -27.32
N THR A 392 13.89 -5.35 -26.80
CA THR A 392 12.83 -4.39 -26.51
C THR A 392 13.28 -3.33 -25.50
N GLN A 393 13.92 -3.77 -24.38
CA GLN A 393 14.46 -2.86 -23.36
C GLN A 393 15.45 -1.87 -23.96
N ARG A 394 16.42 -2.37 -24.70
CA ARG A 394 17.42 -1.52 -25.35
C ARG A 394 16.78 -0.49 -26.27
N LEU A 395 15.86 -0.89 -27.15
CA LEU A 395 15.18 0.03 -28.06
C LEU A 395 14.34 1.08 -27.34
N ILE A 396 13.64 0.72 -26.26
CA ILE A 396 12.89 1.67 -25.43
C ILE A 396 13.83 2.69 -24.75
N LEU A 397 14.97 2.23 -24.25
CA LEU A 397 15.90 3.09 -23.50
C LEU A 397 16.73 4.00 -24.38
N GLU A 398 17.03 3.59 -25.62
CA GLU A 398 17.83 4.36 -26.61
C GLU A 398 16.98 5.39 -27.36
N GLY A 399 15.67 5.22 -27.51
CA GLY A 399 14.74 6.11 -28.24
C GLY A 399 14.20 7.21 -27.37
#